data_61fa19902b95448fbe4ec7286009c168
#
_entry.id   61fa19902b95448fbe4ec7286009c168
#
_cell.length_a   1.000
_cell.length_b   1.000
_cell.length_c   1.000
_cell.angle_alpha   90.00
_cell.angle_beta   90.00
_cell.angle_gamma   90.00
#
_symmetry.space_group_name_H-M   'P 1'
#
loop_
_entity.id
_entity.type
_entity.pdbx_description
1 polymer ?
#
loop_
_entity_poly.entity_id
_entity_poly.type
_entity_poly.pdbx_seq_one_letter_code
_entity_poly.pdbx_strand_id
1 'polypeptide(L)'
;MVSLNISNARNELYKLAASCIKYNDVVNISTKDGNVIMISEEDYNSLIESLYLAGIKNVYEDIEEVVNTPTDELIKKAPWK
;
A
#
# COMPACT_ATOMS: atom_id res chain seq x y z
N MET A 1 12.83 -7.11 4.13
CA MET A 1 11.44 -6.86 4.52
C MET A 1 11.28 -7.01 6.02
N VAL A 2 10.60 -6.07 6.64
CA VAL A 2 10.30 -6.12 8.07
C VAL A 2 8.94 -6.78 8.25
N SER A 3 8.86 -7.70 9.21
CA SER A 3 7.59 -8.39 9.51
C SER A 3 7.24 -8.21 10.98
N LEU A 4 6.02 -7.77 11.24
CA LEU A 4 5.54 -7.61 12.61
C LEU A 4 4.02 -7.72 12.65
N ASN A 5 3.47 -7.89 13.86
CA ASN A 5 2.02 -7.97 13.99
C ASN A 5 1.40 -6.57 14.04
N ILE A 6 0.05 -6.53 13.90
CA ILE A 6 -0.66 -5.25 13.82
C ILE A 6 -0.50 -4.40 15.10
N SER A 7 -0.42 -5.02 16.25
CA SER A 7 -0.24 -4.28 17.49
C SER A 7 1.09 -3.54 17.54
N ASN A 8 2.16 -4.22 17.14
CA ASN A 8 3.47 -3.61 17.08
C ASN A 8 3.55 -2.57 15.97
N ALA A 9 2.92 -2.87 14.84
CA ALA A 9 2.88 -1.92 13.72
C ALA A 9 2.19 -0.64 14.14
N ARG A 10 1.10 -0.75 14.88
CA ARG A 10 0.36 0.42 15.36
C ARG A 10 1.23 1.29 16.27
N ASN A 11 1.97 0.66 17.15
CA ASN A 11 2.82 1.37 18.08
C ASN A 11 3.98 2.09 17.40
N GLU A 12 4.46 1.54 16.29
CA GLU A 12 5.59 2.08 15.56
C GLU A 12 5.22 2.62 14.18
N LEU A 13 3.96 2.90 13.99
CA LEU A 13 3.46 3.27 12.66
C LEU A 13 4.21 4.45 12.07
N TYR A 14 4.47 5.46 12.85
CA TYR A 14 5.18 6.65 12.39
C TYR A 14 6.60 6.31 11.93
N LYS A 15 7.29 5.49 12.71
CA LYS A 15 8.64 5.04 12.37
C LYS A 15 8.64 4.19 11.11
N LEU A 16 7.66 3.30 11.01
CA LEU A 16 7.54 2.42 9.84
C LEU A 16 7.27 3.23 8.58
N ALA A 17 6.39 4.21 8.67
CA ALA A 17 6.10 5.07 7.53
C ALA A 17 7.36 5.83 7.09
N ALA A 18 8.10 6.36 8.05
CA ALA A 18 9.34 7.07 7.77
C ALA A 18 10.38 6.16 7.11
N SER A 19 10.50 4.92 7.58
CA SER A 19 11.39 3.93 6.98
C SER A 19 11.02 3.61 5.55
N CYS A 20 9.74 3.45 5.29
CA CYS A 20 9.26 3.17 3.94
C CYS A 20 9.61 4.30 2.99
N ILE A 21 9.47 5.52 3.44
CA ILE A 21 9.76 6.70 2.61
C ILE A 21 11.26 6.91 2.45
N LYS A 22 12.00 6.84 3.55
CA LYS A 22 13.40 7.18 3.56
C LYS A 22 14.31 6.09 3.01
N TYR A 23 14.01 4.84 3.33
CA TYR A 23 14.85 3.70 2.96
C TYR A 23 14.20 2.75 1.99
N ASN A 24 13.01 3.07 1.53
CA ASN A 24 12.25 2.20 0.63
C ASN A 24 12.02 0.81 1.23
N ASP A 25 11.85 0.75 2.54
CA ASP A 25 11.57 -0.50 3.22
C ASP A 25 10.17 -0.99 2.90
N VAL A 26 10.01 -2.30 2.93
CA VAL A 26 8.71 -2.94 2.77
C VAL A 26 8.37 -3.59 4.10
N VAL A 27 7.18 -3.31 4.62
CA VAL A 27 6.75 -3.82 5.92
C VAL A 27 5.58 -4.76 5.74
N ASN A 28 5.71 -5.97 6.26
CA ASN A 28 4.65 -6.97 6.26
C ASN A 28 3.99 -6.95 7.64
N ILE A 29 2.69 -6.64 7.67
CA ILE A 29 1.93 -6.52 8.91
C ILE A 29 0.93 -7.65 8.98
N SER A 30 1.04 -8.47 10.02
CA SER A 30 0.16 -9.62 10.24
C SER A 30 -1.05 -9.21 11.04
N THR A 31 -2.23 -9.65 10.60
CA THR A 31 -3.48 -9.45 11.33
C THR A 31 -4.22 -10.78 11.42
N LYS A 32 -5.30 -10.80 12.19
CA LYS A 32 -6.16 -11.98 12.29
C LYS A 32 -6.76 -12.37 10.96
N ASP A 33 -7.08 -11.39 10.14
CA ASP A 33 -7.81 -11.61 8.90
C ASP A 33 -6.90 -11.76 7.69
N GLY A 34 -5.61 -11.58 7.87
CA GLY A 34 -4.66 -11.66 6.78
C GLY A 34 -3.49 -10.73 7.00
N ASN A 35 -2.63 -10.66 6.02
CA ASN A 35 -1.45 -9.79 6.08
C ASN A 35 -1.62 -8.61 5.15
N VAL A 36 -1.03 -7.48 5.53
CA VAL A 36 -0.99 -6.29 4.68
C VAL A 36 0.46 -5.88 4.48
N ILE A 37 0.70 -5.18 3.39
CA ILE A 37 2.04 -4.69 3.06
C ILE A 37 2.01 -3.17 3.08
N MET A 38 3.00 -2.59 3.77
CA MET A 38 3.17 -1.14 3.80
C MET A 38 4.39 -0.77 2.97
N ILE A 39 4.21 0.10 1.99
CA ILE A 39 5.29 0.64 1.17
C ILE A 39 5.04 2.12 0.94
N SER A 40 6.04 2.84 0.47
CA SER A 40 5.85 4.24 0.11
C SER A 40 4.99 4.33 -1.15
N GLU A 41 4.29 5.44 -1.30
CA GLU A 41 3.49 5.67 -2.51
C GLU A 41 4.37 5.68 -3.75
N GLU A 42 5.56 6.23 -3.61
CA GLU A 42 6.52 6.27 -4.72
C GLU A 42 6.89 4.87 -5.17
N ASP A 43 7.17 3.96 -4.23
CA ASP A 43 7.49 2.56 -4.56
C ASP A 43 6.30 1.86 -5.18
N TYR A 44 5.12 2.12 -4.67
CA TYR A 44 3.89 1.54 -5.21
C TYR A 44 3.71 1.97 -6.66
N ASN A 45 3.86 3.27 -6.93
CA ASN A 45 3.70 3.79 -8.29
C ASN A 45 4.75 3.21 -9.23
N SER A 46 5.99 3.08 -8.77
CA SER A 46 7.05 2.48 -9.57
C SER A 46 6.75 1.04 -9.92
N LEU A 47 6.23 0.28 -8.96
CA LEU A 47 5.86 -1.11 -9.17
C LEU A 47 4.77 -1.24 -10.22
N ILE A 48 3.72 -0.43 -10.11
CA ILE A 48 2.62 -0.44 -11.06
C ILE A 48 3.10 -0.06 -12.45
N GLU A 49 3.93 0.96 -12.54
CA GLU A 49 4.48 1.42 -13.80
C GLU A 49 5.35 0.34 -14.45
N SER A 50 6.15 -0.37 -13.66
CA SER A 50 6.95 -1.48 -14.16
C SER A 50 6.09 -2.59 -14.73
N LEU A 51 5.01 -2.94 -14.06
CA LEU A 51 4.09 -3.96 -14.54
C LEU A 51 3.43 -3.53 -15.84
N TYR A 52 3.05 -2.28 -15.94
CA TYR A 52 2.46 -1.73 -17.15
C TYR A 52 3.43 -1.80 -18.32
N LEU A 53 4.67 -1.39 -18.10
CA LEU A 53 5.71 -1.42 -19.13
C LEU A 53 6.05 -2.84 -19.56
N ALA A 54 5.85 -3.82 -18.69
CA ALA A 54 6.06 -5.22 -19.02
C ALA A 54 4.92 -5.81 -19.85
N GLY A 55 3.89 -5.02 -20.14
CA GLY A 55 2.78 -5.45 -20.98
C GLY A 55 1.62 -6.06 -20.22
N ILE A 56 1.59 -5.95 -18.90
CA ILE A 56 0.49 -6.46 -18.08
C ILE A 56 -0.57 -5.37 -17.97
N LYS A 57 -1.34 -5.20 -19.01
CA LYS A 57 -2.32 -4.12 -19.10
C LYS A 57 -3.46 -4.25 -18.09
N ASN A 58 -3.83 -5.48 -17.78
CA ASN A 58 -4.97 -5.70 -16.88
C ASN A 58 -4.76 -5.10 -15.52
N VAL A 59 -3.52 -5.09 -15.05
CA VAL A 59 -3.21 -4.49 -13.75
C VAL A 59 -3.56 -3.00 -13.76
N TYR A 60 -3.21 -2.34 -14.83
CA TYR A 60 -3.46 -0.91 -14.95
C TYR A 60 -4.94 -0.61 -15.14
N GLU A 61 -5.63 -1.45 -15.89
CA GLU A 61 -7.07 -1.30 -16.09
C GLU A 61 -7.82 -1.47 -14.78
N ASP A 62 -7.43 -2.45 -13.97
CA ASP A 62 -8.04 -2.67 -12.67
C ASP A 62 -7.84 -1.47 -11.76
N ILE A 63 -6.67 -0.86 -11.81
CA ILE A 63 -6.36 0.33 -11.04
C ILE A 63 -7.22 1.51 -11.52
N GLU A 64 -7.40 1.65 -12.82
CA GLU A 64 -8.25 2.68 -13.38
C GLU A 64 -9.70 2.53 -12.92
N GLU A 65 -10.18 1.30 -12.87
CA GLU A 65 -11.53 1.04 -12.36
C GLU A 65 -11.67 1.50 -10.91
N VAL A 66 -10.67 1.22 -10.10
CA VAL A 66 -10.67 1.65 -8.70
C VAL A 66 -10.63 3.19 -8.63
N VAL A 67 -9.84 3.81 -9.46
CA VAL A 67 -9.74 5.26 -9.50
C VAL A 67 -11.03 5.88 -10.03
N ASN A 68 -11.66 5.24 -11.00
CA ASN A 68 -12.91 5.74 -11.58
C ASN A 68 -14.11 5.51 -10.66
N THR A 69 -14.02 4.55 -9.75
CA THR A 69 -14.99 4.47 -8.66
C THR A 69 -14.90 5.79 -7.91
N PRO A 70 -16.02 6.35 -7.43
CA PRO A 70 -15.95 7.64 -6.75
C PRO A 70 -14.87 7.63 -5.68
N THR A 71 -13.76 8.28 -5.97
CA THR A 71 -12.62 8.34 -5.08
C THR A 71 -13.00 8.91 -3.73
N ASP A 72 -13.87 9.91 -3.76
CA ASP A 72 -14.38 10.52 -2.53
C ASP A 72 -15.10 9.52 -1.67
N GLU A 73 -15.83 8.61 -2.30
CA GLU A 73 -16.55 7.58 -1.58
C GLU A 73 -15.60 6.59 -0.92
N LEU A 74 -14.55 6.20 -1.63
CA LEU A 74 -13.54 5.32 -1.05
C LEU A 74 -12.84 5.97 0.14
N ILE A 75 -12.51 7.24 0.00
CA ILE A 75 -11.87 8.00 1.06
C ILE A 75 -12.78 8.15 2.26
N LYS A 76 -14.05 8.40 2.02
CA LYS A 76 -15.02 8.55 3.11
C LYS A 76 -15.23 7.27 3.88
N LYS A 77 -15.07 6.14 3.23
CA LYS A 77 -15.23 4.84 3.87
C LYS A 77 -13.97 4.37 4.57
N ALA A 78 -12.88 5.05 4.35
CA ALA A 78 -11.61 4.67 4.96
C ALA A 78 -11.67 4.85 6.49
N PRO A 79 -11.25 3.84 7.26
CA PRO A 79 -11.35 3.91 8.72
C PRO A 79 -10.56 5.04 9.36
N TRP A 80 -9.58 5.55 8.65
CA TRP A 80 -8.74 6.62 9.19
C TRP A 80 -9.30 8.02 8.94
N LYS A 81 -10.45 8.09 8.37
CA LYS A 81 -11.12 9.37 8.09
C LYS A 81 -12.05 9.81 9.22
#